data_241e69f55540d34cbae65d90780eb7f8
#
_entry.id   241e69f55540d34cbae65d90780eb7f8
#
_cell.length_a   1.000
_cell.length_b   1.000
_cell.length_c   1.000
_cell.angle_alpha   90.00
_cell.angle_beta   90.00
_cell.angle_gamma   90.00
#
_symmetry.space_group_name_H-M   'P 1'
#
loop_
_entity.id
_entity.type
_entity.pdbx_description
1 polymer ?
#
loop_
_entity_poly.entity_id
_entity_poly.type
_entity_poly.pdbx_seq_one_letter_code
_entity_poly.pdbx_strand_id
1 'polypeptide(L)'
;MRDTFLAACALCPRVCGVDRTAGRAGYCGAGLLPRVFRYGPHFGEEPPISGSRGSGTVFFSHCTLRCVYCQNHPWSQGGLGEDFTAEGLRGIFRGLAEGGCHNWNLVSPTPWLPQIKEAAEPLIRAGISLPFVYNTSGFESPKILDAFAGLVDVALVDLRYASPETAAEASGAARYVEASRETFRWFWDRLGALQTDSDGIAVRGVVCRLLALPGRVGEAIANLRWLAGETGAEVHVSVMSQYTPVHRAQQIGGWDRKVREDEYARLAEAVGDLGFANGWVQEFEGDAPADLLGQEMPAGEGAVGM
;
A
#
# COMPACT_ATOMS: atom_id res chain seq x y z
N MET A 1 -10.26 -18.43 -14.32
CA MET A 1 -10.53 -17.34 -13.33
C MET A 1 -9.77 -16.05 -13.67
N ARG A 2 -8.43 -16.10 -13.90
CA ARG A 2 -7.64 -14.89 -14.25
C ARG A 2 -8.25 -14.10 -15.43
N ASP A 3 -8.50 -14.75 -16.54
CA ASP A 3 -8.95 -14.10 -17.77
C ASP A 3 -10.34 -13.43 -17.60
N THR A 4 -11.20 -13.98 -16.73
CA THR A 4 -12.51 -13.36 -16.42
C THR A 4 -12.38 -11.97 -15.82
N PHE A 5 -11.35 -11.72 -14.98
CA PHE A 5 -11.10 -10.40 -14.40
C PHE A 5 -10.35 -9.45 -15.34
N LEU A 6 -9.62 -9.99 -16.31
CA LEU A 6 -8.72 -9.20 -17.18
C LEU A 6 -9.36 -8.85 -18.52
N ALA A 7 -10.30 -9.66 -19.04
CA ALA A 7 -10.96 -9.41 -20.32
C ALA A 7 -11.90 -8.15 -20.29
N ALA A 8 -12.39 -7.78 -19.12
CA ALA A 8 -13.15 -6.54 -18.88
C ALA A 8 -12.77 -6.00 -17.50
N CYS A 9 -11.59 -5.38 -17.41
CA CYS A 9 -10.96 -5.05 -16.13
C CYS A 9 -11.81 -4.14 -15.25
N ALA A 10 -12.22 -4.65 -14.08
CA ALA A 10 -12.94 -3.94 -13.03
C ALA A 10 -12.30 -4.19 -11.65
N LEU A 11 -10.97 -4.42 -11.59
CA LEU A 11 -10.24 -4.76 -10.36
C LEU A 11 -10.16 -3.62 -9.34
N CYS A 12 -10.46 -2.39 -9.73
CA CYS A 12 -10.45 -1.23 -8.84
C CYS A 12 -11.67 -0.33 -9.11
N PRO A 13 -11.96 0.67 -8.27
CA PRO A 13 -13.11 1.57 -8.42
C PRO A 13 -13.14 2.40 -9.70
N ARG A 14 -12.09 2.37 -10.53
CA ARG A 14 -12.08 3.02 -11.85
C ARG A 14 -12.92 2.29 -12.89
N VAL A 15 -13.12 0.98 -12.73
CA VAL A 15 -13.94 0.12 -13.60
C VAL A 15 -13.70 0.46 -15.09
N CYS A 16 -12.43 0.47 -15.52
CA CYS A 16 -12.05 0.96 -16.86
C CYS A 16 -12.50 0.03 -18.00
N GLY A 17 -12.89 -1.22 -17.71
CA GLY A 17 -13.45 -2.17 -18.67
C GLY A 17 -12.51 -2.61 -19.79
N VAL A 18 -11.22 -2.28 -19.72
CA VAL A 18 -10.26 -2.67 -20.78
C VAL A 18 -10.03 -4.16 -20.80
N ASP A 19 -9.82 -4.69 -21.98
CA ASP A 19 -9.40 -6.07 -22.18
C ASP A 19 -7.87 -6.16 -22.15
N ARG A 20 -7.33 -6.56 -20.99
CA ARG A 20 -5.89 -6.74 -20.78
C ARG A 20 -5.37 -8.01 -21.46
N THR A 21 -6.24 -9.00 -21.74
CA THR A 21 -5.88 -10.22 -22.43
C THR A 21 -5.58 -9.94 -23.91
N ALA A 22 -6.18 -8.90 -24.48
CA ALA A 22 -5.92 -8.39 -25.83
C ALA A 22 -4.77 -7.36 -25.88
N GLY A 23 -3.93 -7.28 -24.84
CA GLY A 23 -2.78 -6.36 -24.80
C GLY A 23 -3.14 -4.89 -24.57
N ARG A 24 -4.39 -4.58 -24.19
CA ARG A 24 -4.82 -3.20 -23.88
C ARG A 24 -4.52 -2.86 -22.42
N ALA A 25 -4.15 -1.62 -22.16
CA ALA A 25 -3.90 -1.13 -20.81
C ALA A 25 -4.94 -0.05 -20.45
N GLY A 26 -5.39 -0.05 -19.18
CA GLY A 26 -6.29 0.95 -18.64
C GLY A 26 -5.54 2.13 -18.01
N TYR A 27 -6.25 2.86 -17.13
CA TYR A 27 -5.71 4.03 -16.43
C TYR A 27 -4.40 3.73 -15.70
N CYS A 28 -4.29 2.60 -15.01
CA CYS A 28 -3.10 2.22 -14.25
C CYS A 28 -1.90 1.84 -15.14
N GLY A 29 -2.11 1.51 -16.39
CA GLY A 29 -1.06 1.05 -17.31
C GLY A 29 -0.73 -0.46 -17.21
N ALA A 30 -1.38 -1.20 -16.30
CA ALA A 30 -1.11 -2.63 -16.09
C ALA A 30 -1.50 -3.48 -17.32
N GLY A 31 -0.57 -4.31 -17.77
CA GLY A 31 -0.74 -5.27 -18.85
C GLY A 31 -1.22 -6.65 -18.39
N LEU A 32 -0.93 -7.69 -19.16
CA LEU A 32 -1.34 -9.07 -18.86
C LEU A 32 -0.45 -9.72 -17.78
N LEU A 33 0.85 -9.52 -17.85
CA LEU A 33 1.83 -10.09 -16.92
C LEU A 33 2.07 -9.14 -15.76
N PRO A 34 2.18 -9.66 -14.51
CA PRO A 34 2.54 -8.85 -13.38
C PRO A 34 3.93 -8.26 -13.57
N ARG A 35 4.03 -6.95 -13.36
CA ARG A 35 5.29 -6.23 -13.42
C ARG A 35 5.77 -5.92 -12.02
N VAL A 36 6.98 -6.34 -11.71
CA VAL A 36 7.63 -6.15 -10.41
C VAL A 36 8.82 -5.22 -10.59
N PHE A 37 8.86 -4.15 -9.79
CA PHE A 37 10.00 -3.24 -9.76
C PHE A 37 11.15 -3.84 -8.96
N ARG A 38 10.85 -4.33 -7.76
CA ARG A 38 11.84 -4.89 -6.84
C ARG A 38 11.15 -5.85 -5.87
N TYR A 39 11.90 -6.78 -5.32
CA TYR A 39 11.47 -7.66 -4.22
C TYR A 39 12.65 -8.01 -3.32
N GLY A 40 12.37 -8.33 -2.06
CA GLY A 40 13.38 -8.73 -1.08
C GLY A 40 12.93 -8.44 0.35
N PRO A 41 13.75 -8.78 1.35
CA PRO A 41 13.52 -8.37 2.73
C PRO A 41 13.60 -6.85 2.84
N HIS A 42 12.55 -6.25 3.42
CA HIS A 42 12.43 -4.80 3.62
C HIS A 42 12.23 -4.48 5.10
N PHE A 43 12.95 -3.48 5.59
CA PHE A 43 12.99 -3.10 7.01
C PHE A 43 12.35 -1.73 7.29
N GLY A 44 11.74 -1.11 6.29
CA GLY A 44 11.15 0.24 6.39
C GLY A 44 9.64 0.26 6.65
N GLU A 45 9.01 -0.88 6.94
CA GLU A 45 7.61 -0.91 7.35
C GLU A 45 7.49 -0.75 8.88
N GLU A 46 6.27 -0.70 9.41
CA GLU A 46 6.04 -0.67 10.86
C GLU A 46 6.71 -1.86 11.56
N PRO A 47 7.17 -1.67 12.82
CA PRO A 47 7.96 -2.68 13.53
C PRO A 47 7.39 -4.10 13.51
N PRO A 48 6.07 -4.34 13.72
CA PRO A 48 5.51 -5.69 13.66
C PRO A 48 5.48 -6.30 12.25
N ILE A 49 5.60 -5.48 11.20
CA ILE A 49 5.62 -5.94 9.80
C ILE A 49 7.04 -6.31 9.39
N SER A 50 8.01 -5.43 9.65
CA SER A 50 9.42 -5.65 9.31
C SER A 50 10.10 -6.68 10.20
N GLY A 51 9.86 -6.59 11.51
CA GLY A 51 10.51 -7.46 12.49
C GLY A 51 12.02 -7.52 12.35
N SER A 52 12.62 -8.62 12.81
CA SER A 52 14.07 -8.82 12.79
C SER A 52 14.63 -9.40 11.49
N ARG A 53 13.76 -10.03 10.65
CA ARG A 53 14.18 -10.70 9.40
C ARG A 53 13.68 -9.99 8.14
N GLY A 54 12.98 -8.88 8.30
CA GLY A 54 12.42 -8.11 7.22
C GLY A 54 11.07 -8.61 6.72
N SER A 55 10.30 -7.68 6.20
CA SER A 55 9.08 -7.93 5.44
C SER A 55 9.47 -8.44 4.04
N GLY A 56 8.96 -9.58 3.62
CA GLY A 56 9.17 -10.12 2.26
C GLY A 56 8.39 -9.32 1.23
N THR A 57 8.92 -8.14 0.89
CA THR A 57 8.20 -7.15 0.12
C THR A 57 8.34 -7.36 -1.39
N VAL A 58 7.21 -7.30 -2.09
CA VAL A 58 7.13 -7.27 -3.55
C VAL A 58 6.55 -5.93 -3.98
N PHE A 59 7.37 -5.05 -4.56
CA PHE A 59 6.97 -3.76 -5.09
C PHE A 59 6.44 -3.95 -6.51
N PHE A 60 5.13 -3.99 -6.65
CA PHE A 60 4.50 -4.07 -7.96
C PHE A 60 4.52 -2.73 -8.68
N SER A 61 4.86 -2.76 -9.95
CA SER A 61 4.72 -1.61 -10.83
C SER A 61 3.26 -1.40 -11.20
N HIS A 62 2.95 -0.17 -11.57
CA HIS A 62 1.60 0.31 -11.84
C HIS A 62 0.76 0.47 -10.57
N CYS A 63 -0.08 1.51 -10.56
CA CYS A 63 -0.94 1.84 -9.43
C CYS A 63 -2.28 2.36 -9.93
N THR A 64 -3.34 2.08 -9.21
CA THR A 64 -4.70 2.54 -9.50
C THR A 64 -4.87 4.06 -9.31
N LEU A 65 -3.91 4.71 -8.61
CA LEU A 65 -3.81 6.15 -8.42
C LEU A 65 -2.65 6.75 -9.24
N ARG A 66 -2.70 8.07 -9.46
CA ARG A 66 -1.62 8.84 -10.09
C ARG A 66 -1.30 10.08 -9.27
N CYS A 67 -0.92 9.83 -8.00
CA CYS A 67 -0.62 10.91 -7.07
C CYS A 67 0.47 11.83 -7.61
N VAL A 68 0.24 13.15 -7.53
CA VAL A 68 1.18 14.16 -8.03
C VAL A 68 2.49 14.17 -7.24
N TYR A 69 2.45 13.73 -5.99
CA TYR A 69 3.60 13.65 -5.06
C TYR A 69 4.12 12.22 -4.89
N CYS A 70 3.82 11.30 -5.81
CA CYS A 70 4.21 9.90 -5.63
C CYS A 70 5.74 9.75 -5.68
N GLN A 71 6.33 9.37 -4.56
CA GLN A 71 7.76 9.07 -4.47
C GLN A 71 8.13 7.86 -5.32
N ASN A 72 7.20 6.94 -5.44
CA ASN A 72 7.32 5.71 -6.20
C ASN A 72 6.93 5.87 -7.68
N HIS A 73 6.84 7.11 -8.20
CA HIS A 73 6.35 7.38 -9.56
C HIS A 73 7.13 6.68 -10.68
N PRO A 74 8.46 6.38 -10.56
CA PRO A 74 9.15 5.72 -11.66
C PRO A 74 8.57 4.35 -11.98
N TRP A 75 8.14 3.58 -11.00
CA TRP A 75 7.51 2.27 -11.25
C TRP A 75 5.99 2.32 -11.13
N SER A 76 5.43 3.07 -10.18
CA SER A 76 3.97 3.09 -9.98
C SER A 76 3.21 3.78 -11.11
N GLN A 77 3.83 4.73 -11.81
CA GLN A 77 3.25 5.46 -12.93
C GLN A 77 4.05 5.29 -14.23
N GLY A 78 5.38 5.25 -14.13
CA GLY A 78 6.30 5.05 -15.26
C GLY A 78 6.48 3.60 -15.67
N GLY A 79 6.06 2.63 -14.85
CA GLY A 79 6.10 1.22 -15.18
C GLY A 79 7.52 0.62 -15.21
N LEU A 80 8.49 1.24 -14.51
CA LEU A 80 9.82 0.65 -14.35
C LEU A 80 9.70 -0.71 -13.64
N GLY A 81 10.42 -1.72 -14.11
CA GLY A 81 10.38 -3.08 -13.58
C GLY A 81 10.34 -4.14 -14.68
N GLU A 82 10.26 -5.38 -14.30
CA GLU A 82 10.26 -6.55 -15.18
C GLU A 82 8.94 -7.31 -15.14
N ASP A 83 8.55 -7.91 -16.26
CA ASP A 83 7.35 -8.72 -16.37
C ASP A 83 7.65 -10.16 -15.92
N PHE A 84 6.80 -10.72 -15.08
CA PHE A 84 6.93 -12.08 -14.58
C PHE A 84 5.77 -12.96 -15.06
N THR A 85 6.06 -14.24 -15.32
CA THR A 85 5.01 -15.25 -15.40
C THR A 85 4.49 -15.60 -14.01
N ALA A 86 3.36 -16.30 -13.91
CA ALA A 86 2.88 -16.80 -12.62
C ALA A 86 3.90 -17.73 -11.93
N GLU A 87 4.68 -18.49 -12.72
CA GLU A 87 5.76 -19.33 -12.18
C GLU A 87 6.93 -18.48 -11.67
N GLY A 88 7.35 -17.45 -12.41
CA GLY A 88 8.40 -16.52 -11.96
C GLY A 88 8.00 -15.81 -10.68
N LEU A 89 6.75 -15.31 -10.58
CA LEU A 89 6.23 -14.69 -9.37
C LEU A 89 6.15 -15.69 -8.21
N ARG A 90 5.79 -16.95 -8.47
CA ARG A 90 5.84 -18.04 -7.49
C ARG A 90 7.25 -18.27 -6.97
N GLY A 91 8.25 -18.20 -7.85
CA GLY A 91 9.67 -18.29 -7.48
C GLY A 91 10.07 -17.18 -6.51
N ILE A 92 9.61 -15.94 -6.73
CA ILE A 92 9.81 -14.81 -5.80
C ILE A 92 9.22 -15.14 -4.42
N PHE A 93 7.95 -15.52 -4.34
CA PHE A 93 7.28 -15.84 -3.07
C PHE A 93 7.99 -16.98 -2.32
N ARG A 94 8.42 -18.02 -3.05
CA ARG A 94 9.20 -19.11 -2.47
C ARG A 94 10.52 -18.62 -1.90
N GLY A 95 11.29 -17.86 -2.67
CA GLY A 95 12.59 -17.34 -2.23
C GLY A 95 12.48 -16.45 -0.99
N LEU A 96 11.43 -15.60 -0.90
CA LEU A 96 11.18 -14.79 0.28
C LEU A 96 10.86 -15.64 1.54
N ALA A 97 10.11 -16.73 1.38
CA ALA A 97 9.80 -17.65 2.46
C ALA A 97 11.05 -18.45 2.90
N GLU A 98 11.81 -19.00 1.96
CA GLU A 98 13.04 -19.73 2.20
C GLU A 98 14.13 -18.82 2.80
N GLY A 99 14.14 -17.53 2.42
CA GLY A 99 14.98 -16.49 3.00
C GLY A 99 14.59 -16.08 4.42
N GLY A 100 13.48 -16.62 4.96
CA GLY A 100 13.06 -16.41 6.33
C GLY A 100 12.35 -15.09 6.60
N CYS A 101 11.86 -14.38 5.58
CA CYS A 101 11.04 -13.18 5.75
C CYS A 101 9.80 -13.48 6.61
N HIS A 102 9.30 -12.47 7.33
CA HIS A 102 8.16 -12.65 8.22
C HIS A 102 6.80 -12.77 7.51
N ASN A 103 6.68 -12.21 6.32
CA ASN A 103 5.44 -12.13 5.57
C ASN A 103 5.71 -12.01 4.06
N TRP A 104 4.63 -12.09 3.26
CA TRP A 104 4.60 -11.65 1.87
C TRP A 104 3.88 -10.30 1.79
N ASN A 105 4.63 -9.21 1.71
CA ASN A 105 4.12 -7.85 1.65
C ASN A 105 3.91 -7.42 0.19
N LEU A 106 2.66 -7.24 -0.17
CA LEU A 106 2.21 -6.93 -1.52
C LEU A 106 1.98 -5.42 -1.66
N VAL A 107 2.96 -4.68 -2.19
CA VAL A 107 2.84 -3.23 -2.36
C VAL A 107 2.12 -2.90 -3.66
N SER A 108 0.96 -2.24 -3.57
CA SER A 108 0.06 -1.91 -4.69
C SER A 108 -0.40 -3.13 -5.51
N PRO A 109 -0.93 -4.18 -4.87
CA PRO A 109 -1.24 -5.45 -5.52
C PRO A 109 -2.47 -5.41 -6.43
N THR A 110 -3.34 -4.42 -6.29
CA THR A 110 -4.67 -4.35 -6.92
C THR A 110 -4.70 -4.69 -8.41
N PRO A 111 -3.79 -4.15 -9.27
CA PRO A 111 -3.80 -4.48 -10.68
C PRO A 111 -3.45 -5.95 -10.98
N TRP A 112 -2.87 -6.66 -10.01
CA TRP A 112 -2.23 -7.96 -10.19
C TRP A 112 -2.85 -9.10 -9.36
N LEU A 113 -3.96 -8.85 -8.68
CA LEU A 113 -4.61 -9.82 -7.78
C LEU A 113 -4.84 -11.20 -8.41
N PRO A 114 -5.33 -11.32 -9.67
CA PRO A 114 -5.51 -12.62 -10.29
C PRO A 114 -4.21 -13.40 -10.47
N GLN A 115 -3.14 -12.71 -10.86
CA GLN A 115 -1.83 -13.32 -11.09
C GLN A 115 -1.12 -13.67 -9.77
N ILE A 116 -1.26 -12.82 -8.75
CA ILE A 116 -0.76 -13.08 -7.40
C ILE A 116 -1.39 -14.34 -6.84
N LYS A 117 -2.72 -14.46 -6.96
CA LYS A 117 -3.45 -15.67 -6.53
C LYS A 117 -2.97 -16.93 -7.26
N GLU A 118 -2.84 -16.85 -8.59
CA GLU A 118 -2.32 -17.95 -9.42
C GLU A 118 -0.91 -18.37 -9.00
N ALA A 119 -0.06 -17.43 -8.61
CA ALA A 119 1.31 -17.71 -8.17
C ALA A 119 1.36 -18.31 -6.75
N ALA A 120 0.56 -17.78 -5.81
CA ALA A 120 0.61 -18.14 -4.40
C ALA A 120 -0.08 -19.47 -4.07
N GLU A 121 -1.23 -19.76 -4.69
CA GLU A 121 -2.02 -20.96 -4.37
C GLU A 121 -1.25 -22.29 -4.41
N PRO A 122 -0.35 -22.56 -5.38
CA PRO A 122 0.43 -23.80 -5.38
C PRO A 122 1.39 -23.91 -4.21
N LEU A 123 1.97 -22.79 -3.73
CA LEU A 123 2.86 -22.77 -2.56
C LEU A 123 2.07 -23.09 -1.29
N ILE A 124 0.93 -22.43 -1.11
CA ILE A 124 0.04 -22.67 0.03
C ILE A 124 -0.36 -24.13 0.11
N ARG A 125 -0.76 -24.73 -1.04
CA ARG A 125 -1.08 -26.16 -1.12
C ARG A 125 0.10 -27.08 -0.81
N ALA A 126 1.31 -26.62 -1.02
CA ALA A 126 2.54 -27.36 -0.70
C ALA A 126 3.01 -27.12 0.76
N GLY A 127 2.24 -26.39 1.57
CA GLY A 127 2.59 -26.06 2.97
C GLY A 127 3.61 -24.94 3.12
N ILE A 128 3.90 -24.19 2.04
CA ILE A 128 4.77 -23.01 2.08
C ILE A 128 3.84 -21.80 2.16
N SER A 129 3.73 -21.18 3.32
CA SER A 129 2.86 -20.03 3.54
C SER A 129 3.47 -19.07 4.54
N LEU A 130 3.36 -17.77 4.23
CA LEU A 130 3.60 -16.66 5.14
C LEU A 130 2.33 -15.81 5.20
N PRO A 131 2.11 -15.03 6.27
CA PRO A 131 1.02 -14.05 6.30
C PRO A 131 1.11 -13.10 5.10
N PHE A 132 -0.01 -12.83 4.44
CA PHE A 132 -0.10 -11.81 3.42
C PHE A 132 -0.33 -10.43 4.03
N VAL A 133 0.59 -9.51 3.79
CA VAL A 133 0.42 -8.09 4.09
C VAL A 133 -0.06 -7.38 2.83
N TYR A 134 -1.30 -6.90 2.85
CA TYR A 134 -1.93 -6.16 1.76
C TYR A 134 -1.66 -4.66 1.92
N ASN A 135 -0.65 -4.14 1.22
CA ASN A 135 -0.20 -2.75 1.32
C ASN A 135 -0.84 -1.91 0.22
N THR A 136 -1.86 -1.14 0.58
CA THR A 136 -2.75 -0.48 -0.36
C THR A 136 -2.93 1.01 -0.10
N SER A 137 -3.14 1.75 -1.19
CA SER A 137 -3.58 3.14 -1.14
C SER A 137 -5.01 3.34 -0.63
N GLY A 138 -5.73 2.28 -0.28
CA GLY A 138 -7.13 2.33 0.11
C GLY A 138 -8.14 2.43 -1.06
N PHE A 139 -7.69 2.54 -2.31
CA PHE A 139 -8.57 2.69 -3.46
C PHE A 139 -8.93 1.33 -4.07
N GLU A 140 -9.71 0.55 -3.32
CA GLU A 140 -10.10 -0.82 -3.64
C GLU A 140 -11.62 -0.93 -3.90
N SER A 141 -12.03 -2.10 -4.38
CA SER A 141 -13.43 -2.48 -4.51
C SER A 141 -13.73 -3.64 -3.54
N PRO A 142 -14.63 -3.49 -2.55
CA PRO A 142 -15.01 -4.56 -1.63
C PRO A 142 -15.42 -5.85 -2.33
N LYS A 143 -16.15 -5.74 -3.44
CA LYS A 143 -16.53 -6.91 -4.27
C LYS A 143 -15.32 -7.66 -4.83
N ILE A 144 -14.26 -6.95 -5.19
CA ILE A 144 -13.02 -7.56 -5.67
C ILE A 144 -12.25 -8.16 -4.51
N LEU A 145 -12.16 -7.44 -3.40
CA LEU A 145 -11.51 -7.96 -2.19
C LEU A 145 -12.14 -9.28 -1.71
N ASP A 146 -13.46 -9.44 -1.82
CA ASP A 146 -14.14 -10.71 -1.51
C ASP A 146 -13.59 -11.89 -2.34
N ALA A 147 -13.32 -11.67 -3.63
CA ALA A 147 -12.79 -12.71 -4.52
C ALA A 147 -11.32 -13.06 -4.22
N PHE A 148 -10.60 -12.18 -3.54
CA PHE A 148 -9.17 -12.32 -3.21
C PHE A 148 -8.89 -12.27 -1.71
N ALA A 149 -9.89 -12.49 -0.86
CA ALA A 149 -9.77 -12.41 0.60
C ALA A 149 -8.66 -13.31 1.17
N GLY A 150 -8.36 -14.44 0.53
CA GLY A 150 -7.25 -15.33 0.90
C GLY A 150 -5.84 -14.77 0.65
N LEU A 151 -5.72 -13.55 0.13
CA LEU A 151 -4.45 -12.82 -0.02
C LEU A 151 -4.30 -11.70 1.03
N VAL A 152 -5.06 -11.76 2.13
CA VAL A 152 -5.08 -10.69 3.14
C VAL A 152 -5.16 -11.29 4.53
N ASP A 153 -4.05 -11.24 5.26
CA ASP A 153 -3.99 -11.53 6.70
C ASP A 153 -3.79 -10.23 7.48
N VAL A 154 -2.95 -9.34 6.98
CA VAL A 154 -2.72 -8.00 7.54
C VAL A 154 -2.99 -6.96 6.45
N ALA A 155 -3.69 -5.89 6.76
CA ALA A 155 -3.92 -4.78 5.85
C ALA A 155 -3.19 -3.52 6.32
N LEU A 156 -2.33 -2.96 5.45
CA LEU A 156 -1.76 -1.62 5.59
C LEU A 156 -2.54 -0.70 4.67
N VAL A 157 -3.40 0.14 5.24
CA VAL A 157 -4.38 0.93 4.48
C VAL A 157 -4.08 2.42 4.60
N ASP A 158 -3.73 3.07 3.49
CA ASP A 158 -3.60 4.51 3.48
C ASP A 158 -4.98 5.20 3.46
N LEU A 159 -5.20 6.15 4.36
CA LEU A 159 -6.27 7.15 4.27
C LEU A 159 -5.64 8.51 3.97
N ARG A 160 -5.59 8.87 2.67
CA ARG A 160 -4.81 10.02 2.19
C ARG A 160 -5.58 11.33 2.24
N TYR A 161 -6.87 11.29 1.89
CA TYR A 161 -7.72 12.48 1.73
C TYR A 161 -9.04 12.29 2.47
N ALA A 162 -9.63 13.42 2.91
CA ALA A 162 -10.99 13.48 3.43
C ALA A 162 -11.92 14.34 2.53
N SER A 163 -11.35 15.00 1.50
CA SER A 163 -12.06 15.80 0.50
C SER A 163 -11.97 15.14 -0.88
N PRO A 164 -13.13 14.98 -1.58
CA PRO A 164 -13.15 14.54 -2.97
C PRO A 164 -12.39 15.46 -3.93
N GLU A 165 -12.38 16.78 -3.65
CA GLU A 165 -11.69 17.79 -4.43
C GLU A 165 -10.18 17.60 -4.35
N THR A 166 -9.63 17.45 -3.11
CA THR A 166 -8.21 17.15 -2.90
C THR A 166 -7.83 15.82 -3.54
N ALA A 167 -8.67 14.80 -3.43
CA ALA A 167 -8.43 13.49 -4.04
C ALA A 167 -8.41 13.56 -5.58
N ALA A 168 -9.27 14.38 -6.17
CA ALA A 168 -9.29 14.63 -7.62
C ALA A 168 -8.02 15.37 -8.08
N GLU A 169 -7.65 16.45 -7.38
CA GLU A 169 -6.46 17.25 -7.65
C GLU A 169 -5.18 16.40 -7.51
N ALA A 170 -5.02 15.75 -6.36
CA ALA A 170 -3.79 15.09 -5.98
C ALA A 170 -3.58 13.72 -6.65
N SER A 171 -4.65 12.97 -6.95
CA SER A 171 -4.55 11.57 -7.41
C SER A 171 -5.44 11.23 -8.61
N GLY A 172 -6.16 12.21 -9.17
CA GLY A 172 -7.11 11.98 -10.26
C GLY A 172 -8.23 11.01 -9.86
N ALA A 173 -8.70 11.04 -8.61
CA ALA A 173 -9.64 10.05 -8.06
C ALA A 173 -10.69 10.71 -7.15
N ALA A 174 -11.65 11.46 -7.70
CA ALA A 174 -12.71 12.13 -6.93
C ALA A 174 -13.51 11.17 -6.00
N ARG A 175 -13.65 9.88 -6.38
CA ARG A 175 -14.32 8.86 -5.58
C ARG A 175 -13.42 8.21 -4.52
N TYR A 176 -12.21 8.74 -4.29
CA TYR A 176 -11.25 8.14 -3.36
C TYR A 176 -11.80 8.04 -1.93
N VAL A 177 -12.38 9.12 -1.42
CA VAL A 177 -12.85 9.18 -0.02
C VAL A 177 -13.90 8.11 0.27
N GLU A 178 -14.89 7.98 -0.63
CA GLU A 178 -15.92 6.95 -0.54
C GLU A 178 -15.28 5.55 -0.59
N ALA A 179 -14.50 5.28 -1.64
CA ALA A 179 -13.89 3.97 -1.86
C ALA A 179 -12.91 3.57 -0.75
N SER A 180 -12.09 4.50 -0.24
CA SER A 180 -11.13 4.19 0.82
C SER A 180 -11.79 3.89 2.16
N ARG A 181 -12.89 4.55 2.48
CA ARG A 181 -13.68 4.26 3.68
C ARG A 181 -14.40 2.92 3.58
N GLU A 182 -15.01 2.60 2.43
CA GLU A 182 -15.58 1.27 2.18
C GLU A 182 -14.52 0.17 2.25
N THR A 183 -13.35 0.41 1.66
CA THR A 183 -12.19 -0.48 1.72
C THR A 183 -11.73 -0.71 3.16
N PHE A 184 -11.57 0.36 3.93
CA PHE A 184 -11.16 0.26 5.33
C PHE A 184 -12.17 -0.56 6.15
N ARG A 185 -13.48 -0.27 6.04
CA ARG A 185 -14.52 -1.05 6.71
C ARG A 185 -14.45 -2.52 6.33
N TRP A 186 -14.27 -2.84 5.05
CA TRP A 186 -14.13 -4.21 4.58
C TRP A 186 -12.98 -4.96 5.28
N PHE A 187 -11.82 -4.30 5.43
CA PHE A 187 -10.69 -4.88 6.16
C PHE A 187 -10.98 -4.96 7.66
N TRP A 188 -11.51 -3.90 8.26
CA TRP A 188 -11.77 -3.84 9.69
C TRP A 188 -12.78 -4.90 10.14
N ASP A 189 -13.88 -5.05 9.43
CA ASP A 189 -14.92 -6.05 9.74
C ASP A 189 -14.40 -7.48 9.68
N ARG A 190 -13.40 -7.75 8.85
CA ARG A 190 -12.84 -9.10 8.67
C ARG A 190 -11.63 -9.40 9.52
N LEU A 191 -10.78 -8.42 9.72
CA LEU A 191 -9.46 -8.63 10.33
C LEU A 191 -9.41 -8.10 11.77
N GLY A 192 -10.13 -7.01 12.07
CA GLY A 192 -10.12 -6.35 13.37
C GLY A 192 -8.81 -5.65 13.71
N ALA A 193 -8.57 -5.43 14.99
CA ALA A 193 -7.34 -4.84 15.50
C ALA A 193 -6.12 -5.71 15.20
N LEU A 194 -4.94 -5.08 15.12
CA LEU A 194 -3.67 -5.76 14.84
C LEU A 194 -3.36 -6.79 15.94
N GLN A 195 -3.04 -7.99 15.51
CA GLN A 195 -2.64 -9.11 16.36
C GLN A 195 -1.22 -9.53 15.97
N THR A 196 -0.40 -9.81 16.99
CA THR A 196 0.97 -10.24 16.82
C THR A 196 1.17 -11.63 17.45
N ASP A 197 2.17 -12.35 16.97
CA ASP A 197 2.66 -13.57 17.61
C ASP A 197 3.51 -13.27 18.86
N SER A 198 4.11 -14.32 19.45
CA SER A 198 4.96 -14.21 20.63
C SER A 198 6.24 -13.39 20.41
N ASP A 199 6.66 -13.23 19.16
CA ASP A 199 7.84 -12.46 18.76
C ASP A 199 7.48 -11.01 18.40
N GLY A 200 6.22 -10.62 18.56
CA GLY A 200 5.71 -9.29 18.23
C GLY A 200 5.50 -9.06 16.73
N ILE A 201 5.48 -10.11 15.91
CA ILE A 201 5.29 -10.04 14.47
C ILE A 201 3.80 -10.09 14.13
N ALA A 202 3.36 -9.19 13.26
CA ALA A 202 1.97 -9.11 12.84
C ALA A 202 1.54 -10.37 12.07
N VAL A 203 0.44 -10.97 12.53
CA VAL A 203 -0.15 -12.17 11.93
C VAL A 203 -1.54 -11.91 11.37
N ARG A 204 -2.25 -10.89 11.87
CA ARG A 204 -3.60 -10.53 11.45
C ARG A 204 -3.92 -9.10 11.86
N GLY A 205 -4.79 -8.41 11.11
CA GLY A 205 -5.37 -7.15 11.53
C GLY A 205 -5.13 -5.98 10.59
N VAL A 206 -5.49 -4.79 11.04
CA VAL A 206 -5.44 -3.56 10.24
C VAL A 206 -4.52 -2.52 10.87
N VAL A 207 -3.66 -1.93 10.05
CA VAL A 207 -2.93 -0.70 10.36
C VAL A 207 -3.40 0.38 9.38
N CYS A 208 -3.82 1.52 9.88
CA CYS A 208 -4.20 2.66 9.07
C CYS A 208 -3.06 3.68 9.00
N ARG A 209 -2.64 4.02 7.78
CA ARG A 209 -1.56 4.97 7.53
C ARG A 209 -2.10 6.34 7.14
N LEU A 210 -1.55 7.38 7.76
CA LEU A 210 -1.88 8.77 7.48
C LEU A 210 -0.59 9.55 7.21
N LEU A 211 -0.39 9.94 5.95
CA LEU A 211 0.70 10.83 5.57
C LEU A 211 0.26 12.28 5.79
N ALA A 212 1.01 13.03 6.59
CA ALA A 212 0.82 14.47 6.69
C ALA A 212 1.10 15.12 5.33
N LEU A 213 0.14 15.90 4.83
CA LEU A 213 0.25 16.61 3.55
C LEU A 213 0.32 18.12 3.79
N PRO A 214 1.19 18.87 3.07
CA PRO A 214 1.40 20.28 3.30
C PRO A 214 0.11 21.08 3.06
N GLY A 215 -0.28 21.89 4.05
CA GLY A 215 -1.51 22.70 4.00
C GLY A 215 -2.81 21.90 4.15
N ARG A 216 -2.74 20.58 4.32
CA ARG A 216 -3.90 19.66 4.31
C ARG A 216 -3.96 18.73 5.53
N VAL A 217 -3.22 19.01 6.59
CA VAL A 217 -3.27 18.19 7.82
C VAL A 217 -4.68 18.11 8.43
N GLY A 218 -5.52 19.10 8.17
CA GLY A 218 -6.94 19.05 8.55
C GLY A 218 -7.70 17.87 7.96
N GLU A 219 -7.31 17.38 6.78
CA GLU A 219 -7.90 16.18 6.17
C GLU A 219 -7.43 14.90 6.88
N ALA A 220 -6.16 14.82 7.25
CA ALA A 220 -5.65 13.71 8.05
C ALA A 220 -6.34 13.66 9.43
N ILE A 221 -6.55 14.81 10.09
CA ILE A 221 -7.32 14.92 11.35
C ILE A 221 -8.79 14.50 11.14
N ALA A 222 -9.40 14.87 10.02
CA ALA A 222 -10.75 14.43 9.68
C ALA A 222 -10.85 12.92 9.48
N ASN A 223 -9.83 12.31 8.89
CA ASN A 223 -9.72 10.86 8.76
C ASN A 223 -9.50 10.18 10.12
N LEU A 224 -8.69 10.76 11.03
CA LEU A 224 -8.55 10.25 12.42
C LEU A 224 -9.89 10.28 13.16
N ARG A 225 -10.65 11.39 13.06
CA ARG A 225 -11.99 11.48 13.69
C ARG A 225 -12.94 10.42 13.13
N TRP A 226 -12.91 10.22 11.82
CA TRP A 226 -13.72 9.19 11.20
C TRP A 226 -13.31 7.78 11.67
N LEU A 227 -12.01 7.48 11.73
CA LEU A 227 -11.48 6.20 12.25
C LEU A 227 -11.90 5.96 13.69
N ALA A 228 -11.78 6.97 14.57
CA ALA A 228 -12.21 6.86 15.96
C ALA A 228 -13.70 6.49 16.08
N GLY A 229 -14.55 7.08 15.24
CA GLY A 229 -15.97 6.73 15.17
C GLY A 229 -16.25 5.31 14.67
N GLU A 230 -15.44 4.79 13.72
CA GLU A 230 -15.62 3.45 13.14
C GLU A 230 -15.06 2.34 14.03
N THR A 231 -13.99 2.60 14.77
CA THR A 231 -13.20 1.56 15.47
C THR A 231 -13.12 1.75 16.97
N GLY A 232 -13.73 2.80 17.55
CA GLY A 232 -13.52 3.16 18.94
C GLY A 232 -12.07 3.52 19.28
N ALA A 233 -11.28 3.97 18.28
CA ALA A 233 -9.84 4.23 18.38
C ALA A 233 -8.97 2.99 18.70
N GLU A 234 -9.47 1.78 18.47
CA GLU A 234 -8.73 0.53 18.68
C GLU A 234 -7.76 0.20 17.53
N VAL A 235 -7.98 0.77 16.33
CA VAL A 235 -7.10 0.53 15.18
C VAL A 235 -5.70 1.09 15.44
N HIS A 236 -4.68 0.37 14.99
CA HIS A 236 -3.31 0.90 14.95
C HIS A 236 -3.19 1.96 13.87
N VAL A 237 -2.76 3.17 14.27
CA VAL A 237 -2.52 4.26 13.33
C VAL A 237 -1.01 4.47 13.13
N SER A 238 -0.59 4.70 11.88
CA SER A 238 0.78 5.06 11.54
C SER A 238 0.77 6.45 10.90
N VAL A 239 1.20 7.46 11.68
CA VAL A 239 1.21 8.86 11.27
C VAL A 239 2.61 9.22 10.79
N MET A 240 2.71 9.65 9.55
CA MET A 240 4.00 9.85 8.86
C MET A 240 4.23 11.32 8.52
N SER A 241 5.46 11.80 8.79
CA SER A 241 5.93 13.16 8.47
C SER A 241 6.68 13.26 7.13
N GLN A 242 6.97 12.14 6.50
CA GLN A 242 7.94 11.96 5.40
C GLN A 242 7.49 12.49 4.02
N TYR A 243 6.52 13.42 3.96
CA TYR A 243 6.14 14.02 2.67
C TYR A 243 7.31 14.78 2.07
N THR A 244 7.60 14.48 0.81
CA THR A 244 8.59 15.21 0.02
C THR A 244 7.95 15.66 -1.30
N PRO A 245 8.11 16.93 -1.71
CA PRO A 245 7.60 17.44 -2.98
C PRO A 245 8.43 16.90 -4.14
N VAL A 246 8.03 15.76 -4.66
CA VAL A 246 8.66 15.11 -5.83
C VAL A 246 7.68 14.99 -6.98
N HIS A 247 8.15 14.53 -8.12
CA HIS A 247 7.34 14.32 -9.33
C HIS A 247 6.62 15.62 -9.73
N ARG A 248 5.31 15.58 -9.97
CA ARG A 248 4.52 16.74 -10.39
C ARG A 248 4.24 17.72 -9.26
N ALA A 249 4.36 17.30 -8.00
CA ALA A 249 4.13 18.16 -6.84
C ALA A 249 5.05 19.40 -6.84
N GLN A 250 6.27 19.27 -7.35
CA GLN A 250 7.22 20.41 -7.46
C GLN A 250 6.73 21.56 -8.33
N GLN A 251 5.71 21.31 -9.16
CA GLN A 251 5.17 22.29 -10.13
C GLN A 251 3.76 22.79 -9.73
N ILE A 252 3.23 22.34 -8.58
CA ILE A 252 1.88 22.66 -8.14
C ILE A 252 1.95 23.39 -6.81
N GLY A 253 1.57 24.65 -6.78
CA GLY A 253 1.56 25.48 -5.57
C GLY A 253 0.76 24.82 -4.44
N GLY A 254 1.34 24.83 -3.23
CA GLY A 254 0.78 24.19 -2.07
C GLY A 254 1.12 22.68 -1.93
N TRP A 255 1.67 22.04 -2.99
CA TRP A 255 2.27 20.70 -2.95
C TRP A 255 3.79 20.74 -3.09
N ASP A 256 4.37 21.91 -3.41
CA ASP A 256 5.78 22.17 -3.74
C ASP A 256 6.67 22.40 -2.52
N ARG A 257 6.17 22.18 -1.32
CA ARG A 257 6.90 22.34 -0.06
C ARG A 257 6.74 21.12 0.84
N LYS A 258 7.64 20.95 1.78
CA LYS A 258 7.48 19.99 2.88
C LYS A 258 6.36 20.43 3.85
N VAL A 259 5.90 19.49 4.66
CA VAL A 259 5.04 19.77 5.81
C VAL A 259 5.84 20.61 6.82
N ARG A 260 5.20 21.60 7.44
CA ARG A 260 5.82 22.37 8.53
C ARG A 260 5.67 21.66 9.86
N GLU A 261 6.55 21.97 10.79
CA GLU A 261 6.53 21.41 12.14
C GLU A 261 5.20 21.68 12.86
N ASP A 262 4.68 22.93 12.76
CA ASP A 262 3.39 23.31 13.35
C ASP A 262 2.21 22.56 12.75
N GLU A 263 2.27 22.24 11.46
CA GLU A 263 1.26 21.42 10.78
C GLU A 263 1.29 19.98 11.30
N TYR A 264 2.50 19.40 11.40
CA TYR A 264 2.66 18.03 11.87
C TYR A 264 2.33 17.86 13.36
N ALA A 265 2.76 18.80 14.20
CA ALA A 265 2.46 18.79 15.63
C ALA A 265 0.95 18.73 15.89
N ARG A 266 0.15 19.53 15.16
CA ARG A 266 -1.32 19.49 15.26
C ARG A 266 -1.92 18.12 14.90
N LEU A 267 -1.31 17.41 13.96
CA LEU A 267 -1.77 16.05 13.59
C LEU A 267 -1.37 15.05 14.68
N ALA A 268 -0.16 15.15 15.21
CA ALA A 268 0.32 14.31 16.30
C ALA A 268 -0.51 14.49 17.59
N GLU A 269 -0.83 15.73 17.96
CA GLU A 269 -1.72 16.05 19.09
C GLU A 269 -3.11 15.41 18.91
N ALA A 270 -3.68 15.50 17.70
CA ALA A 270 -5.00 14.94 17.42
C ALA A 270 -5.08 13.42 17.59
N VAL A 271 -3.97 12.69 17.48
CA VAL A 271 -3.93 11.24 17.77
C VAL A 271 -4.26 10.99 19.24
N GLY A 272 -3.59 11.71 20.14
CA GLY A 272 -3.84 11.60 21.58
C GLY A 272 -5.24 12.09 21.99
N ASP A 273 -5.66 13.24 21.48
CA ASP A 273 -6.96 13.86 21.79
C ASP A 273 -8.14 12.97 21.38
N LEU A 274 -7.97 12.16 20.33
CA LEU A 274 -8.98 11.22 19.84
C LEU A 274 -8.90 9.84 20.50
N GLY A 275 -7.97 9.64 21.45
CA GLY A 275 -7.86 8.43 22.25
C GLY A 275 -7.18 7.25 21.57
N PHE A 276 -6.44 7.47 20.47
CA PHE A 276 -5.64 6.40 19.88
C PHE A 276 -4.44 6.06 20.75
N ALA A 277 -4.46 4.86 21.33
CA ALA A 277 -3.38 4.33 22.17
C ALA A 277 -2.45 3.37 21.40
N ASN A 278 -2.84 2.97 20.20
CA ASN A 278 -2.16 1.97 19.40
C ASN A 278 -1.56 2.58 18.13
N GLY A 279 -0.31 2.25 17.83
CA GLY A 279 0.33 2.67 16.59
C GLY A 279 1.59 3.50 16.78
N TRP A 280 1.93 4.28 15.78
CA TRP A 280 3.19 5.01 15.68
C TRP A 280 2.96 6.42 15.17
N VAL A 281 3.55 7.38 15.82
CA VAL A 281 3.68 8.76 15.35
C VAL A 281 5.17 8.95 15.04
N GLN A 282 5.50 9.08 13.77
CA GLN A 282 6.88 9.26 13.32
C GLN A 282 7.44 10.57 13.90
N GLU A 283 8.70 10.58 14.29
CA GLU A 283 9.37 11.84 14.64
C GLU A 283 9.36 12.80 13.45
N PHE A 284 9.30 14.10 13.74
CA PHE A 284 9.33 15.10 12.68
C PHE A 284 10.75 15.26 12.14
N GLU A 285 10.97 14.83 10.90
CA GLU A 285 12.28 14.83 10.24
C GLU A 285 12.43 16.01 9.26
N GLY A 286 12.09 17.23 9.63
CA GLY A 286 12.07 18.46 8.81
C GLY A 286 12.79 18.44 7.46
N ASP A 287 14.10 18.25 7.42
CA ASP A 287 14.92 18.26 6.21
C ASP A 287 15.60 16.92 5.86
N ALA A 288 15.05 15.80 6.34
CA ALA A 288 15.58 14.49 5.94
C ALA A 288 15.65 14.38 4.41
N PRO A 289 16.76 13.89 3.84
CA PRO A 289 16.91 13.76 2.39
C PRO A 289 15.85 12.84 1.80
N ALA A 290 15.45 13.10 0.57
CA ALA A 290 14.49 12.29 -0.19
C ALA A 290 14.95 10.83 -0.40
N ASP A 291 16.15 10.49 -0.03
CA ASP A 291 16.84 9.22 -0.31
C ASP A 291 16.36 8.04 0.54
N LEU A 292 15.63 8.30 1.63
CA LEU A 292 15.08 7.24 2.50
C LEU A 292 13.85 6.51 1.93
N LEU A 293 13.42 6.84 0.72
CA LEU A 293 12.13 6.45 0.18
C LEU A 293 12.25 5.30 -0.82
N GLY A 294 12.68 4.14 -0.35
CA GLY A 294 12.65 2.90 -1.14
C GLY A 294 13.67 2.85 -2.29
N GLN A 295 14.55 3.86 -2.42
CA GLN A 295 15.61 3.87 -3.41
C GLN A 295 16.89 3.20 -2.89
N GLU A 296 17.12 3.18 -1.59
CA GLU A 296 18.25 2.51 -0.97
C GLU A 296 17.88 1.17 -0.32
N MET A 297 17.41 0.26 -1.09
CA MET A 297 17.82 -1.14 -0.83
C MET A 297 19.17 -1.29 -1.53
N PRO A 298 20.20 -1.85 -0.86
CA PRO A 298 21.47 -2.06 -1.52
C PRO A 298 21.21 -2.82 -2.83
N ALA A 299 21.87 -2.39 -3.90
CA ALA A 299 21.94 -3.12 -5.14
C ALA A 299 22.83 -4.35 -4.87
N GLY A 300 22.34 -5.21 -4.03
CA GLY A 300 22.96 -6.40 -3.55
C GLY A 300 21.90 -7.46 -3.50
N GLU A 301 22.04 -8.43 -4.37
CA GLU A 301 21.57 -9.79 -4.20
C GLU A 301 20.09 -10.10 -4.49
N GLY A 302 19.45 -9.34 -5.31
CA GLY A 302 18.18 -9.71 -5.94
C GLY A 302 18.11 -9.31 -7.40
N ALA A 303 19.19 -8.80 -7.99
CA ALA A 303 19.37 -8.84 -9.42
C ALA A 303 19.62 -10.31 -9.77
N VAL A 304 18.61 -10.98 -10.27
CA VAL A 304 18.68 -12.33 -10.79
C VAL A 304 19.86 -12.40 -11.74
N GLY A 305 20.95 -12.94 -11.25
CA GLY A 305 21.88 -13.64 -12.09
C GLY A 305 21.21 -14.93 -12.51
N MET A 306 20.87 -15.00 -13.78
CA MET A 306 20.51 -16.17 -14.62
C MET A 306 19.30 -16.99 -14.18
#